data_af416e99a7db79b019272bdc3c41165e
#
_entry.id   af416e99a7db79b019272bdc3c41165e
#
_cell.length_a   1.000
_cell.length_b   1.000
_cell.length_c   1.000
_cell.angle_alpha   90.00
_cell.angle_beta   90.00
_cell.angle_gamma   90.00
#
_symmetry.space_group_name_H-M   'P 1'
#
loop_
_entity.id
_entity.type
_entity.pdbx_description
1 polymer ?
#
loop_
_entity_poly.entity_id
_entity_poly.type
_entity_poly.pdbx_seq_one_letter_code
_entity_poly.pdbx_strand_id
1 'polypeptide(L)'
;MTLRNYIIIVALGSIFTVRAQEEPAAPVFRPPFDFPLTLSGNFGELRSNHFHGGVDFKTQGEVGKPIHCIADGYVSRVLVTPGGYGQAIFITHPNGYTSVYGHVLKFASAVAKVVEEYQYRHETFAVDLKFEPHQVSFKAGEIIALSGNEGYSFGPHLHMEIRCTDTE
;
A
#
# COMPACT_ATOMS: atom_id res chain seq x y z
N MET A 1 -7.07 -32.75 -79.14
CA MET A 1 -6.37 -31.57 -78.51
C MET A 1 -7.10 -31.31 -77.23
N THR A 2 -6.59 -31.82 -76.10
CA THR A 2 -7.26 -31.75 -74.75
C THR A 2 -6.59 -30.70 -73.94
N LEU A 3 -7.31 -29.61 -73.61
CA LEU A 3 -6.89 -28.57 -72.67
C LEU A 3 -6.94 -29.14 -71.24
N ARG A 4 -5.79 -29.21 -70.58
CA ARG A 4 -5.68 -29.52 -69.15
C ARG A 4 -5.82 -28.22 -68.38
N ASN A 5 -6.91 -28.05 -67.60
CA ASN A 5 -7.11 -26.96 -66.66
C ASN A 5 -6.23 -27.19 -65.42
N TYR A 6 -5.30 -26.29 -65.17
CA TYR A 6 -4.56 -26.23 -63.89
C TYR A 6 -5.31 -25.31 -62.89
N ILE A 7 -5.75 -25.94 -61.82
CA ILE A 7 -6.29 -25.16 -60.66
C ILE A 7 -5.10 -24.74 -59.79
N ILE A 8 -4.85 -23.43 -59.71
CA ILE A 8 -3.87 -22.87 -58.80
C ILE A 8 -4.60 -22.60 -57.48
N ILE A 9 -4.26 -23.38 -56.43
CA ILE A 9 -4.74 -23.11 -55.07
C ILE A 9 -3.76 -22.13 -54.45
N VAL A 10 -4.20 -20.85 -54.25
CA VAL A 10 -3.47 -19.87 -53.47
C VAL A 10 -3.85 -20.06 -52.01
N ALA A 11 -2.96 -20.64 -51.21
CA ALA A 11 -3.14 -20.73 -49.78
C ALA A 11 -2.81 -19.36 -49.16
N LEU A 12 -3.83 -18.61 -48.73
CA LEU A 12 -3.64 -17.43 -47.89
C LEU A 12 -3.25 -17.89 -46.46
N GLY A 13 -1.96 -17.87 -46.18
CA GLY A 13 -1.45 -18.06 -44.84
C GLY A 13 -1.71 -16.80 -43.97
N SER A 14 -2.67 -16.88 -43.06
CA SER A 14 -2.85 -15.84 -42.03
C SER A 14 -1.70 -15.89 -41.02
N ILE A 15 -0.80 -14.92 -41.08
CA ILE A 15 0.26 -14.78 -40.09
C ILE A 15 -0.38 -14.19 -38.83
N PHE A 16 -0.67 -15.02 -37.84
CA PHE A 16 -1.01 -14.55 -36.50
C PHE A 16 0.27 -14.06 -35.83
N THR A 17 0.46 -12.74 -35.77
CA THR A 17 1.47 -12.15 -34.89
C THR A 17 0.99 -12.23 -33.45
N VAL A 18 1.50 -13.19 -32.70
CA VAL A 18 1.36 -13.23 -31.24
C VAL A 18 2.21 -12.07 -30.70
N ARG A 19 1.56 -10.98 -30.34
CA ARG A 19 2.19 -9.91 -29.58
C ARG A 19 2.43 -10.43 -28.17
N ALA A 20 3.66 -10.66 -27.78
CA ALA A 20 4.00 -10.90 -26.39
C ALA A 20 3.49 -9.69 -25.58
N GLN A 21 2.57 -9.92 -24.66
CA GLN A 21 2.23 -8.89 -23.68
C GLN A 21 3.50 -8.67 -22.85
N GLU A 22 4.07 -7.47 -22.95
CA GLU A 22 5.09 -7.05 -21.98
C GLU A 22 4.44 -7.12 -20.60
N GLU A 23 4.99 -7.94 -19.72
CA GLU A 23 4.59 -7.94 -18.32
C GLU A 23 4.79 -6.52 -17.80
N PRO A 24 3.79 -5.94 -17.07
CA PRO A 24 3.95 -4.61 -16.51
C PRO A 24 5.17 -4.62 -15.60
N ALA A 25 6.05 -3.64 -15.77
CA ALA A 25 7.24 -3.48 -14.94
C ALA A 25 6.84 -3.51 -13.47
N ALA A 26 7.55 -4.29 -12.65
CA ALA A 26 7.28 -4.39 -11.23
C ALA A 26 7.22 -2.97 -10.60
N PRO A 27 6.25 -2.68 -9.73
CA PRO A 27 6.14 -1.37 -9.10
C PRO A 27 7.41 -1.04 -8.31
N VAL A 28 7.93 0.15 -8.52
CA VAL A 28 9.11 0.61 -7.79
C VAL A 28 8.65 1.30 -6.51
N PHE A 29 8.99 0.70 -5.36
CA PHE A 29 8.76 1.28 -4.05
C PHE A 29 10.09 1.59 -3.37
N ARG A 30 10.19 2.73 -2.67
CA ARG A 30 11.32 3.02 -1.80
C ARG A 30 11.10 2.41 -0.40
N PRO A 31 12.17 2.23 0.39
CA PRO A 31 12.04 1.86 1.80
C PRO A 31 11.26 2.90 2.61
N PRO A 32 10.46 2.48 3.63
CA PRO A 32 9.73 3.39 4.51
C PRO A 32 10.63 4.12 5.52
N PHE A 33 11.89 3.70 5.69
CA PHE A 33 12.88 4.30 6.58
C PHE A 33 14.19 4.55 5.85
N ASP A 34 14.97 5.51 6.33
CA ASP A 34 16.31 5.85 5.79
C ASP A 34 17.44 5.07 6.49
N PHE A 35 17.13 4.14 7.39
CA PHE A 35 18.09 3.23 8.03
C PHE A 35 17.92 1.79 7.53
N PRO A 36 18.91 0.89 7.74
CA PRO A 36 18.83 -0.51 7.31
C PRO A 36 17.61 -1.21 7.88
N LEU A 37 16.80 -1.81 7.00
CA LEU A 37 15.58 -2.49 7.38
C LEU A 37 15.86 -3.88 7.96
N THR A 38 15.25 -4.17 9.09
CA THR A 38 15.19 -5.51 9.69
C THR A 38 13.77 -5.86 10.07
N LEU A 39 13.38 -7.10 9.84
CA LEU A 39 12.03 -7.57 10.16
C LEU A 39 11.95 -8.12 11.59
N SER A 40 10.79 -7.92 12.23
CA SER A 40 10.35 -8.59 13.44
C SER A 40 9.18 -9.52 13.21
N GLY A 41 8.49 -9.40 12.06
CA GLY A 41 7.40 -10.27 11.63
C GLY A 41 7.36 -10.39 10.11
N ASN A 42 7.07 -11.61 9.63
CA ASN A 42 7.00 -11.91 8.20
C ASN A 42 5.54 -11.97 7.71
N PHE A 43 5.34 -11.71 6.42
CA PHE A 43 4.05 -11.93 5.77
C PHE A 43 3.61 -13.40 5.87
N GLY A 44 2.32 -13.62 6.15
CA GLY A 44 1.74 -14.97 6.27
C GLY A 44 2.11 -15.73 7.55
N GLU A 45 2.84 -15.12 8.47
CA GLU A 45 3.18 -15.70 9.76
C GLU A 45 1.92 -15.95 10.60
N LEU A 46 1.84 -17.12 11.24
CA LEU A 46 0.70 -17.48 12.08
C LEU A 46 0.69 -16.64 13.35
N ARG A 47 -0.39 -15.92 13.57
CA ARG A 47 -0.71 -15.20 14.80
C ARG A 47 -1.77 -15.98 15.59
N SER A 48 -2.15 -15.52 16.77
CA SER A 48 -3.09 -16.23 17.65
C SER A 48 -4.46 -16.52 17.02
N ASN A 49 -4.93 -15.67 16.10
CA ASN A 49 -6.29 -15.72 15.51
C ASN A 49 -6.34 -15.39 14.02
N HIS A 50 -5.21 -15.11 13.37
CA HIS A 50 -5.13 -14.77 11.94
C HIS A 50 -3.73 -15.02 11.39
N PHE A 51 -3.58 -14.93 10.06
CA PHE A 51 -2.27 -14.83 9.43
C PHE A 51 -1.85 -13.37 9.34
N HIS A 52 -0.56 -13.11 9.54
CA HIS A 52 -0.01 -11.76 9.45
C HIS A 52 -0.15 -11.19 8.03
N GLY A 53 -0.94 -10.12 7.87
CA GLY A 53 -1.29 -9.52 6.57
C GLY A 53 -0.20 -8.65 5.96
N GLY A 54 0.91 -8.45 6.65
CA GLY A 54 2.00 -7.59 6.21
C GLY A 54 3.37 -8.04 6.68
N VAL A 55 4.28 -7.09 6.79
CA VAL A 55 5.60 -7.26 7.40
C VAL A 55 5.78 -6.26 8.53
N ASP A 56 6.48 -6.67 9.58
CA ASP A 56 6.79 -5.79 10.71
C ASP A 56 8.25 -5.35 10.64
N PHE A 57 8.49 -4.05 10.43
CA PHE A 57 9.82 -3.45 10.42
C PHE A 57 10.20 -2.97 11.82
N LYS A 58 11.36 -3.41 12.32
CA LYS A 58 11.94 -2.91 13.57
C LYS A 58 12.27 -1.43 13.46
N THR A 59 11.94 -0.67 14.51
CA THR A 59 12.25 0.76 14.63
C THR A 59 13.36 1.02 15.66
N GLN A 60 14.33 0.10 15.73
CA GLN A 60 15.47 0.18 16.66
C GLN A 60 15.06 0.17 18.16
N GLY A 61 13.86 -0.37 18.48
CA GLY A 61 13.32 -0.41 19.84
C GLY A 61 12.72 0.93 20.32
N GLU A 62 12.55 1.92 19.42
CA GLU A 62 12.08 3.26 19.74
C GLU A 62 10.84 3.63 18.91
N VAL A 63 9.99 4.48 19.49
CA VAL A 63 8.92 5.17 18.77
C VAL A 63 9.42 6.49 18.19
N GLY A 64 8.64 7.11 17.27
CA GLY A 64 8.94 8.44 16.75
C GLY A 64 9.90 8.47 15.55
N LYS A 65 10.26 7.32 14.97
CA LYS A 65 11.05 7.30 13.73
C LYS A 65 10.19 7.81 12.57
N PRO A 66 10.71 8.73 11.72
CA PRO A 66 10.00 9.19 10.54
C PRO A 66 9.68 8.03 9.60
N ILE A 67 8.40 7.91 9.21
CA ILE A 67 7.93 6.95 8.20
C ILE A 67 7.75 7.72 6.90
N HIS A 68 8.39 7.26 5.84
CA HIS A 68 8.33 7.88 4.53
C HIS A 68 7.32 7.17 3.62
N CYS A 69 6.61 7.94 2.81
CA CYS A 69 5.76 7.42 1.74
C CYS A 69 6.60 6.62 0.75
N ILE A 70 6.22 5.37 0.47
CA ILE A 70 7.02 4.47 -0.37
C ILE A 70 6.92 4.77 -1.87
N ALA A 71 5.86 5.45 -2.31
CA ALA A 71 5.63 5.92 -3.68
C ALA A 71 4.69 7.12 -3.66
N ASP A 72 4.63 7.88 -4.76
CA ASP A 72 3.62 8.93 -4.93
C ASP A 72 2.22 8.36 -4.71
N GLY A 73 1.35 9.10 -4.01
CA GLY A 73 -0.02 8.65 -3.78
C GLY A 73 -0.86 9.65 -2.99
N TYR A 74 -2.11 9.30 -2.78
CA TYR A 74 -3.03 10.08 -1.93
C TYR A 74 -3.50 9.22 -0.76
N VAL A 75 -3.77 9.86 0.37
CA VAL A 75 -4.38 9.21 1.53
C VAL A 75 -5.78 8.78 1.16
N SER A 76 -6.06 7.48 1.17
CA SER A 76 -7.38 6.93 0.86
C SER A 76 -8.20 6.64 2.12
N ARG A 77 -7.52 6.31 3.23
CA ARG A 77 -8.19 6.01 4.50
C ARG A 77 -7.26 6.26 5.69
N VAL A 78 -7.85 6.63 6.81
CA VAL A 78 -7.17 6.73 8.10
C VAL A 78 -8.01 6.03 9.16
N LEU A 79 -7.35 5.23 10.00
CA LEU A 79 -7.94 4.56 11.15
C LEU A 79 -7.32 5.08 12.45
N VAL A 80 -8.17 5.27 13.47
CA VAL A 80 -7.77 5.43 14.88
C VAL A 80 -8.66 4.52 15.70
N THR A 81 -8.07 3.47 16.27
CA THR A 81 -8.81 2.46 17.06
C THR A 81 -8.02 2.09 18.31
N PRO A 82 -8.67 1.67 19.40
CA PRO A 82 -7.95 1.23 20.61
C PRO A 82 -7.24 -0.12 20.44
N GLY A 83 -7.56 -0.87 19.37
CA GLY A 83 -6.98 -2.19 19.07
C GLY A 83 -6.60 -2.33 17.60
N GLY A 84 -6.31 -3.55 17.12
CA GLY A 84 -5.90 -3.80 15.74
C GLY A 84 -4.65 -2.99 15.37
N TYR A 85 -4.73 -2.20 14.30
CA TYR A 85 -3.64 -1.31 13.89
C TYR A 85 -3.35 -0.15 14.85
N GLY A 86 -4.24 0.15 15.81
CA GLY A 86 -4.16 1.38 16.59
C GLY A 86 -4.43 2.59 15.71
N GLN A 87 -3.38 3.31 15.34
CA GLN A 87 -3.42 4.33 14.30
C GLN A 87 -2.83 3.79 13.02
N ALA A 88 -3.55 3.97 11.89
CA ALA A 88 -3.07 3.54 10.58
C ALA A 88 -3.44 4.53 9.48
N ILE A 89 -2.55 4.65 8.48
CA ILE A 89 -2.75 5.44 7.27
C ILE A 89 -2.64 4.53 6.04
N PHE A 90 -3.57 4.70 5.11
CA PHE A 90 -3.65 3.99 3.85
C PHE A 90 -3.37 4.98 2.73
N ILE A 91 -2.45 4.65 1.84
CA ILE A 91 -2.08 5.50 0.70
C ILE A 91 -2.26 4.72 -0.58
N THR A 92 -3.15 5.21 -1.45
CA THR A 92 -3.40 4.64 -2.77
C THR A 92 -2.46 5.27 -3.79
N HIS A 93 -1.78 4.42 -4.55
CA HIS A 93 -0.75 4.79 -5.52
C HIS A 93 -1.26 4.66 -6.96
N PRO A 94 -0.74 5.48 -7.90
CA PRO A 94 -1.13 5.41 -9.31
C PRO A 94 -0.83 4.07 -10.01
N ASN A 95 0.03 3.25 -9.40
CA ASN A 95 0.42 1.94 -9.91
C ASN A 95 -0.56 0.80 -9.56
N GLY A 96 -1.75 1.11 -9.00
CA GLY A 96 -2.78 0.13 -8.67
C GLY A 96 -2.60 -0.56 -7.31
N TYR A 97 -1.70 -0.08 -6.47
CA TYR A 97 -1.49 -0.59 -5.12
C TYR A 97 -1.86 0.42 -4.05
N THR A 98 -2.21 -0.10 -2.88
CA THR A 98 -2.43 0.68 -1.65
C THR A 98 -1.44 0.20 -0.60
N SER A 99 -0.66 1.12 -0.03
CA SER A 99 0.20 0.84 1.13
C SER A 99 -0.50 1.18 2.43
N VAL A 100 -0.33 0.32 3.43
CA VAL A 100 -0.88 0.48 4.78
C VAL A 100 0.27 0.59 5.77
N TYR A 101 0.20 1.57 6.66
CA TYR A 101 1.19 1.81 7.71
C TYR A 101 0.46 1.80 9.05
N GLY A 102 0.67 0.75 9.84
CA GLY A 102 0.02 0.53 11.12
C GLY A 102 0.90 0.83 12.33
N HIS A 103 0.29 0.86 13.50
CA HIS A 103 0.89 1.14 14.80
C HIS A 103 1.59 2.49 14.90
N VAL A 104 1.20 3.48 14.06
CA VAL A 104 1.83 4.79 14.03
C VAL A 104 1.52 5.59 15.30
N LEU A 105 2.47 6.40 15.75
CA LEU A 105 2.35 7.27 16.91
C LEU A 105 1.60 8.56 16.58
N LYS A 106 1.92 9.13 15.40
CA LYS A 106 1.40 10.43 14.99
C LYS A 106 1.41 10.55 13.47
N PHE A 107 0.33 11.05 12.91
CA PHE A 107 0.24 11.38 11.48
C PHE A 107 0.97 12.68 11.15
N ALA A 108 1.33 12.87 9.89
CA ALA A 108 1.77 14.16 9.36
C ALA A 108 0.67 15.22 9.57
N SER A 109 1.06 16.48 9.72
CA SER A 109 0.16 17.57 10.14
C SER A 109 -1.10 17.72 9.28
N ALA A 110 -0.99 17.51 7.95
CA ALA A 110 -2.14 17.59 7.04
C ALA A 110 -3.21 16.53 7.36
N VAL A 111 -2.79 15.31 7.71
CA VAL A 111 -3.68 14.20 8.08
C VAL A 111 -4.19 14.39 9.50
N ALA A 112 -3.30 14.71 10.46
CA ALA A 112 -3.64 14.90 11.87
C ALA A 112 -4.75 15.92 12.03
N LYS A 113 -4.68 17.05 11.33
CA LYS A 113 -5.70 18.09 11.37
C LYS A 113 -7.10 17.57 11.00
N VAL A 114 -7.22 16.79 9.94
CA VAL A 114 -8.51 16.21 9.50
C VAL A 114 -9.06 15.23 10.54
N VAL A 115 -8.18 14.39 11.12
CA VAL A 115 -8.55 13.44 12.17
C VAL A 115 -9.01 14.17 13.43
N GLU A 116 -8.27 15.15 13.91
CA GLU A 116 -8.61 15.95 15.10
C GLU A 116 -9.94 16.70 14.91
N GLU A 117 -10.12 17.36 13.75
CA GLU A 117 -11.39 18.04 13.43
C GLU A 117 -12.58 17.09 13.45
N TYR A 118 -12.41 15.88 12.95
CA TYR A 118 -13.45 14.85 12.99
C TYR A 118 -13.74 14.41 14.42
N GLN A 119 -12.70 14.09 15.21
CA GLN A 119 -12.82 13.64 16.60
C GLN A 119 -13.56 14.66 17.46
N TYR A 120 -13.16 15.93 17.39
CA TYR A 120 -13.82 17.02 18.14
C TYR A 120 -15.26 17.24 17.69
N ARG A 121 -15.54 17.22 16.39
CA ARG A 121 -16.89 17.42 15.85
C ARG A 121 -17.86 16.33 16.26
N HIS A 122 -17.39 15.08 16.38
CA HIS A 122 -18.22 13.92 16.66
C HIS A 122 -18.06 13.41 18.11
N GLU A 123 -17.26 14.08 18.92
CA GLU A 123 -16.97 13.70 20.32
C GLU A 123 -16.56 12.22 20.44
N THR A 124 -15.69 11.75 19.53
CA THR A 124 -15.26 10.34 19.44
C THR A 124 -13.75 10.21 19.38
N PHE A 125 -13.21 9.19 20.06
CA PHE A 125 -11.81 8.82 19.89
C PHE A 125 -11.58 8.01 18.62
N ALA A 126 -12.48 7.05 18.34
CA ALA A 126 -12.34 6.14 17.23
C ALA A 126 -12.70 6.83 15.89
N VAL A 127 -11.85 6.61 14.89
CA VAL A 127 -11.99 7.22 13.57
C VAL A 127 -11.80 6.14 12.51
N ASP A 128 -12.66 6.16 11.51
CA ASP A 128 -12.52 5.44 10.25
C ASP A 128 -12.94 6.39 9.13
N LEU A 129 -11.96 7.13 8.61
CA LEU A 129 -12.19 8.17 7.60
C LEU A 129 -11.68 7.72 6.24
N LYS A 130 -12.56 7.77 5.26
CA LYS A 130 -12.18 7.72 3.84
C LYS A 130 -11.93 9.13 3.35
N PHE A 131 -10.88 9.29 2.56
CA PHE A 131 -10.49 10.55 1.95
C PHE A 131 -10.84 10.52 0.46
N GLU A 132 -11.22 11.68 -0.06
CA GLU A 132 -11.36 11.85 -1.50
C GLU A 132 -9.98 11.89 -2.17
N PRO A 133 -9.86 11.39 -3.42
CA PRO A 133 -8.65 11.54 -4.20
C PRO A 133 -8.17 13.00 -4.20
N HIS A 134 -6.88 13.20 -3.98
CA HIS A 134 -6.21 14.52 -3.92
C HIS A 134 -6.55 15.42 -2.72
N GLN A 135 -7.36 14.99 -1.77
CA GLN A 135 -7.62 15.75 -0.55
C GLN A 135 -6.33 15.92 0.29
N VAL A 136 -5.58 14.83 0.46
CA VAL A 136 -4.21 14.85 1.02
C VAL A 136 -3.36 13.89 0.20
N SER A 137 -2.27 14.38 -0.36
CA SER A 137 -1.35 13.60 -1.18
C SER A 137 0.08 13.73 -0.69
N PHE A 138 0.87 12.69 -0.94
CA PHE A 138 2.29 12.64 -0.60
C PHE A 138 3.11 12.19 -1.80
N LYS A 139 4.33 12.73 -1.91
CA LYS A 139 5.35 12.24 -2.81
C LYS A 139 6.17 11.14 -2.17
N ALA A 140 6.74 10.27 -2.98
CA ALA A 140 7.72 9.30 -2.51
C ALA A 140 8.82 9.99 -1.70
N GLY A 141 9.02 9.53 -0.45
CA GLY A 141 10.01 10.10 0.46
C GLY A 141 9.50 11.17 1.41
N GLU A 142 8.31 11.71 1.23
CA GLU A 142 7.74 12.62 2.22
C GLU A 142 7.37 11.87 3.51
N ILE A 143 7.51 12.55 4.65
CA ILE A 143 7.15 11.98 5.95
C ILE A 143 5.64 12.00 6.10
N ILE A 144 5.05 10.81 6.23
CA ILE A 144 3.59 10.61 6.37
C ILE A 144 3.14 10.43 7.81
N ALA A 145 4.04 9.91 8.66
CA ALA A 145 3.76 9.61 10.06
C ALA A 145 5.07 9.41 10.85
N LEU A 146 4.93 9.25 12.16
CA LEU A 146 5.98 8.77 13.06
C LEU A 146 5.65 7.36 13.52
N SER A 147 6.65 6.46 13.58
CA SER A 147 6.48 5.09 14.06
C SER A 147 6.06 5.07 15.54
N GLY A 148 5.27 4.08 15.91
CA GLY A 148 4.71 3.98 17.24
C GLY A 148 4.66 2.56 17.79
N ASN A 149 3.68 2.37 18.68
CA ASN A 149 3.38 1.11 19.35
C ASN A 149 1.87 1.05 19.68
N GLU A 150 1.04 1.69 18.85
CA GLU A 150 -0.39 1.81 19.08
C GLU A 150 -1.14 0.53 18.71
N GLY A 151 -2.31 0.30 19.32
CA GLY A 151 -3.16 -0.86 19.05
C GLY A 151 -2.61 -2.18 19.60
N TYR A 152 -2.78 -3.28 18.85
CA TYR A 152 -2.28 -4.60 19.27
C TYR A 152 -0.83 -4.77 18.87
N SER A 153 0.07 -4.16 19.63
CA SER A 153 1.51 -4.19 19.42
C SER A 153 2.25 -4.51 20.71
N PHE A 154 3.26 -5.37 20.65
CA PHE A 154 4.08 -5.81 21.79
C PHE A 154 5.41 -5.06 21.91
N GLY A 155 5.62 -4.04 21.10
CA GLY A 155 6.83 -3.23 21.11
C GLY A 155 6.95 -2.34 19.87
N PRO A 156 7.78 -1.29 19.90
CA PRO A 156 7.90 -0.34 18.79
C PRO A 156 8.28 -1.02 17.48
N HIS A 157 7.42 -0.89 16.47
CA HIS A 157 7.65 -1.36 15.10
C HIS A 157 6.71 -0.65 14.13
N LEU A 158 6.96 -0.80 12.84
CA LEU A 158 6.04 -0.43 11.77
C LEU A 158 5.45 -1.71 11.18
N HIS A 159 4.15 -1.90 11.30
CA HIS A 159 3.41 -2.86 10.50
C HIS A 159 3.13 -2.27 9.13
N MET A 160 3.51 -2.95 8.06
CA MET A 160 3.35 -2.46 6.70
C MET A 160 2.76 -3.52 5.78
N GLU A 161 1.78 -3.09 4.97
CA GLU A 161 1.16 -3.94 3.95
C GLU A 161 1.21 -3.24 2.59
N ILE A 162 1.22 -4.04 1.53
CA ILE A 162 0.95 -3.60 0.16
C ILE A 162 -0.20 -4.45 -0.36
N ARG A 163 -1.29 -3.81 -0.76
CA ARG A 163 -2.52 -4.42 -1.25
C ARG A 163 -2.77 -4.02 -2.69
N CYS A 164 -3.45 -4.89 -3.44
CA CYS A 164 -4.02 -4.50 -4.72
C CYS A 164 -5.24 -3.61 -4.44
N THR A 165 -5.28 -2.40 -5.00
CA THR A 165 -6.35 -1.42 -4.74
C THR A 165 -7.74 -1.93 -5.17
N ASP A 166 -7.81 -2.71 -6.26
CA ASP A 166 -9.08 -3.21 -6.80
C ASP A 166 -9.71 -4.35 -5.97
N THR A 167 -9.00 -4.85 -4.96
CA THR A 167 -9.46 -5.97 -4.10
C THR A 167 -9.69 -5.59 -2.65
N GLU A 168 -9.65 -4.30 -2.31
CA GLU A 168 -9.93 -3.79 -0.94
C GLU A 168 -11.43 -3.65 -0.63
#